data_fea3b601e20f299867f9b7ced52c1028
#
_entry.id   fea3b601e20f299867f9b7ced52c1028
#
_cell.length_a   1.000
_cell.length_b   1.000
_cell.length_c   1.000
_cell.angle_alpha   90.00
_cell.angle_beta   90.00
_cell.angle_gamma   90.00
#
_symmetry.space_group_name_H-M   'P 1'
#
loop_
_entity.id
_entity.type
_entity.pdbx_description
1 polymer ?
#
loop_
_entity_poly.entity_id
_entity_poly.type
_entity_poly.pdbx_seq_one_letter_code
_entity_poly.pdbx_strand_id
1 'polypeptide(L)'
;MRSAFFGLLAAAGAFLFTDLREMSLAHATLPGHDPMTTDAPVLPPALTDGTPQLPPVEPGSSPETLRQPMRFELLTGGLLKAEGSIDLGAAERFAEEIAARGEYVQAVSLNSPGGSVNDALAMSKLIREKGINTKVASKALCASSCPLIFAGGVAREAEEDAILGVHQVFNAGQDRPSPEQAMSGAQSTTARIARHLEEMGIGNGLWINALETPPDRLYYLTPEEMAEFKLVTTPVATAKQAD
;
A
#
# COMPACT_ATOMS: atom_id res chain seq x y z
N MET A 1 56.86 -34.37 -2.11
CA MET A 1 55.65 -34.02 -1.33
C MET A 1 55.59 -32.55 -0.86
N ARG A 2 56.67 -32.00 -0.28
CA ARG A 2 56.66 -30.59 0.17
C ARG A 2 56.37 -29.56 -0.96
N SER A 3 56.98 -29.73 -2.13
CA SER A 3 56.79 -28.83 -3.26
C SER A 3 55.34 -28.82 -3.83
N ALA A 4 54.70 -29.99 -3.85
CA ALA A 4 53.31 -30.13 -4.29
C ALA A 4 52.32 -29.48 -3.29
N PHE A 5 52.61 -29.56 -2.00
CA PHE A 5 51.83 -28.92 -0.95
C PHE A 5 51.87 -27.40 -1.06
N PHE A 6 53.06 -26.82 -1.22
CA PHE A 6 53.18 -25.36 -1.37
C PHE A 6 52.62 -24.86 -2.70
N GLY A 7 52.68 -25.68 -3.77
CA GLY A 7 52.05 -25.36 -5.03
C GLY A 7 50.52 -25.30 -4.93
N LEU A 8 49.90 -26.26 -4.24
CA LEU A 8 48.44 -26.25 -3.96
C LEU A 8 48.01 -25.07 -3.08
N LEU A 9 48.80 -24.73 -2.05
CA LEU A 9 48.52 -23.58 -1.18
C LEU A 9 48.60 -22.24 -1.96
N ALA A 10 49.57 -22.10 -2.84
CA ALA A 10 49.69 -20.91 -3.69
C ALA A 10 48.53 -20.81 -4.70
N ALA A 11 48.12 -21.95 -5.31
CA ALA A 11 46.95 -21.97 -6.20
C ALA A 11 45.65 -21.66 -5.48
N ALA A 12 45.44 -22.21 -4.29
CA ALA A 12 44.26 -21.90 -3.46
C ALA A 12 44.23 -20.42 -3.04
N GLY A 13 45.37 -19.83 -2.66
CA GLY A 13 45.50 -18.43 -2.34
C GLY A 13 45.21 -17.50 -3.53
N ALA A 14 45.70 -17.88 -4.73
CA ALA A 14 45.40 -17.13 -5.94
C ALA A 14 43.91 -17.18 -6.31
N PHE A 15 43.27 -18.33 -6.14
CA PHE A 15 41.85 -18.52 -6.40
C PHE A 15 41.00 -17.69 -5.42
N LEU A 16 41.29 -17.73 -4.13
CA LEU A 16 40.61 -16.90 -3.14
C LEU A 16 40.82 -15.42 -3.38
N PHE A 17 42.00 -15.02 -3.84
CA PHE A 17 42.29 -13.63 -4.15
C PHE A 17 41.49 -13.12 -5.38
N THR A 18 41.36 -13.96 -6.42
CA THR A 18 40.55 -13.62 -7.60
C THR A 18 39.07 -13.53 -7.25
N ASP A 19 38.56 -14.46 -6.46
CA ASP A 19 37.17 -14.49 -6.01
C ASP A 19 36.82 -13.27 -5.12
N LEU A 20 37.74 -12.96 -4.19
CA LEU A 20 37.56 -11.75 -3.34
C LEU A 20 37.61 -10.44 -4.16
N ARG A 21 38.46 -10.40 -5.16
CA ARG A 21 38.57 -9.26 -6.08
C ARG A 21 37.34 -9.13 -6.94
N GLU A 22 36.76 -10.20 -7.46
CA GLU A 22 35.52 -10.19 -8.23
C GLU A 22 34.35 -9.76 -7.35
N MET A 23 34.23 -10.25 -6.13
CA MET A 23 33.22 -9.78 -5.18
C MET A 23 33.37 -8.30 -4.86
N SER A 24 34.58 -7.81 -4.67
CA SER A 24 34.82 -6.37 -4.41
C SER A 24 34.46 -5.51 -5.61
N LEU A 25 34.74 -5.99 -6.83
CA LEU A 25 34.39 -5.29 -8.07
C LEU A 25 32.88 -5.35 -8.33
N ALA A 26 32.22 -6.46 -8.03
CA ALA A 26 30.77 -6.58 -8.12
C ALA A 26 30.05 -5.62 -7.16
N HIS A 27 30.58 -5.41 -5.94
CA HIS A 27 30.08 -4.40 -5.03
C HIS A 27 30.34 -2.97 -5.48
N ALA A 28 31.44 -2.73 -6.21
CA ALA A 28 31.79 -1.40 -6.76
C ALA A 28 31.00 -1.04 -8.03
N THR A 29 30.40 -2.02 -8.70
CA THR A 29 29.57 -1.81 -9.90
C THR A 29 28.07 -1.76 -9.59
N LEU A 30 27.65 -1.99 -8.36
CA LEU A 30 26.31 -1.63 -7.94
C LEU A 30 26.18 -0.11 -8.09
N PRO A 31 25.19 0.39 -8.84
CA PRO A 31 24.97 1.83 -8.94
C PRO A 31 24.95 2.40 -7.54
N GLY A 32 25.75 3.45 -7.30
CA GLY A 32 25.83 4.13 -6.01
C GLY A 32 24.52 4.81 -5.65
N HIS A 33 23.46 4.04 -5.58
CA HIS A 33 22.17 4.48 -5.08
C HIS A 33 22.24 4.38 -3.56
N ASP A 34 22.57 5.50 -2.93
CA ASP A 34 22.42 5.62 -1.48
C ASP A 34 20.93 5.84 -1.18
N PRO A 35 20.21 4.81 -0.66
CA PRO A 35 18.78 4.93 -0.35
C PRO A 35 18.51 5.96 0.76
N MET A 36 19.56 6.53 1.37
CA MET A 36 19.45 7.58 2.40
C MET A 36 19.36 9.00 1.83
N THR A 37 19.66 9.19 0.55
CA THR A 37 19.75 10.54 -0.05
C THR A 37 18.66 10.86 -1.05
N THR A 38 17.75 9.93 -1.32
CA THR A 38 16.66 10.15 -2.28
C THR A 38 15.32 9.75 -1.69
N ASP A 39 14.34 10.65 -1.80
CA ASP A 39 12.90 10.36 -1.61
C ASP A 39 12.36 9.41 -2.70
N ALA A 40 13.23 8.79 -3.47
CA ALA A 40 12.88 7.86 -4.54
C ALA A 40 12.77 6.43 -3.99
N PRO A 41 11.83 5.63 -4.52
CA PRO A 41 11.63 4.25 -4.09
C PRO A 41 12.89 3.39 -4.29
N VAL A 42 13.11 2.47 -3.36
CA VAL A 42 14.33 1.65 -3.19
C VAL A 42 14.59 0.66 -4.35
N LEU A 43 13.67 0.51 -5.29
CA LEU A 43 13.82 -0.38 -6.43
C LEU A 43 14.46 0.34 -7.63
N PRO A 44 15.48 -0.28 -8.27
CA PRO A 44 16.09 0.30 -9.46
C PRO A 44 15.04 0.53 -10.56
N PRO A 45 15.11 1.64 -11.30
CA PRO A 45 14.19 1.93 -12.42
C PRO A 45 14.12 0.83 -13.48
N ALA A 46 15.13 -0.04 -13.55
CA ALA A 46 15.22 -1.14 -14.53
C ALA A 46 14.21 -2.29 -14.28
N LEU A 47 13.55 -2.33 -13.11
CA LEU A 47 12.51 -3.32 -12.81
C LEU A 47 11.09 -2.77 -13.00
N THR A 48 10.97 -1.50 -13.37
CA THR A 48 9.68 -0.83 -13.57
C THR A 48 9.47 -0.56 -15.05
N ASP A 49 9.06 -1.59 -15.81
CA ASP A 49 8.66 -1.41 -17.20
C ASP A 49 7.28 -0.73 -17.27
N GLY A 50 7.23 0.49 -17.74
CA GLY A 50 5.98 1.20 -18.06
C GLY A 50 5.95 2.65 -17.56
N THR A 51 5.15 3.47 -18.22
CA THR A 51 4.83 4.83 -17.78
C THR A 51 3.95 4.81 -16.54
N PRO A 52 4.17 5.68 -15.54
CA PRO A 52 3.26 5.82 -14.42
C PRO A 52 1.84 6.08 -14.93
N GLN A 53 0.87 5.31 -14.46
CA GLN A 53 -0.52 5.59 -14.76
C GLN A 53 -0.93 6.86 -14.02
N LEU A 54 -1.52 7.80 -14.73
CA LEU A 54 -2.18 8.94 -14.11
C LEU A 54 -3.53 8.48 -13.55
N PRO A 55 -4.01 9.12 -12.47
CA PRO A 55 -5.35 8.84 -11.99
C PRO A 55 -6.38 9.16 -13.09
N PRO A 56 -7.47 8.39 -13.18
CA PRO A 56 -8.49 8.59 -14.23
C PRO A 56 -9.15 9.97 -14.16
N VAL A 57 -9.16 10.55 -12.96
CA VAL A 57 -9.71 11.88 -12.67
C VAL A 57 -8.72 12.60 -11.74
N GLU A 58 -8.64 13.93 -11.86
CA GLU A 58 -7.81 14.73 -10.94
C GLU A 58 -8.41 14.72 -9.53
N PRO A 59 -7.63 14.36 -8.48
CA PRO A 59 -8.10 14.38 -7.11
C PRO A 59 -8.61 15.76 -6.69
N GLY A 60 -9.73 15.78 -5.95
CA GLY A 60 -10.34 17.03 -5.47
C GLY A 60 -9.58 17.72 -4.34
N SER A 61 -8.74 16.98 -3.60
CA SER A 61 -7.89 17.54 -2.53
C SER A 61 -6.45 17.70 -3.00
N SER A 62 -5.78 18.76 -2.52
CA SER A 62 -4.40 19.02 -2.88
C SER A 62 -3.45 17.95 -2.33
N PRO A 63 -2.30 17.69 -2.98
CA PRO A 63 -1.30 16.78 -2.47
C PRO A 63 -0.79 17.14 -1.07
N GLU A 64 -0.74 18.44 -0.74
CA GLU A 64 -0.33 18.93 0.58
C GLU A 64 -1.33 18.50 1.65
N THR A 65 -2.63 18.61 1.38
CA THR A 65 -3.70 18.16 2.29
C THR A 65 -3.61 16.66 2.52
N LEU A 66 -3.43 15.89 1.45
CA LEU A 66 -3.39 14.43 1.52
C LEU A 66 -2.13 13.90 2.24
N ARG A 67 -1.02 14.65 2.25
CA ARG A 67 0.20 14.29 3.00
C ARG A 67 0.12 14.60 4.49
N GLN A 68 -0.84 15.41 4.95
CA GLN A 68 -1.01 15.66 6.38
C GLN A 68 -1.43 14.38 7.12
N PRO A 69 -1.11 14.24 8.41
CA PRO A 69 -1.64 13.15 9.24
C PRO A 69 -3.17 13.06 9.13
N MET A 70 -3.69 11.84 9.10
CA MET A 70 -5.12 11.60 8.96
C MET A 70 -5.93 12.30 10.05
N ARG A 71 -6.94 13.05 9.64
CA ARG A 71 -7.87 13.77 10.50
C ARG A 71 -9.26 13.20 10.35
N PHE A 72 -10.02 13.28 11.43
CA PHE A 72 -11.39 12.81 11.51
C PHE A 72 -12.33 13.98 11.82
N GLU A 73 -13.38 14.12 11.03
CA GLU A 73 -14.39 15.16 11.19
C GLU A 73 -15.79 14.56 11.03
N LEU A 74 -16.61 14.63 12.07
CA LEU A 74 -17.99 14.16 12.00
C LEU A 74 -18.87 15.25 11.36
N LEU A 75 -19.37 14.94 10.19
CA LEU A 75 -20.26 15.79 9.41
C LEU A 75 -21.72 15.46 9.70
N THR A 76 -22.63 16.33 9.22
CA THR A 76 -24.06 16.11 9.29
C THR A 76 -24.46 14.81 8.59
N GLY A 77 -25.48 14.12 9.13
CA GLY A 77 -25.95 12.85 8.59
C GLY A 77 -25.10 11.63 8.99
N GLY A 78 -24.23 11.76 10.00
CA GLY A 78 -23.45 10.63 10.53
C GLY A 78 -22.28 10.19 9.64
N LEU A 79 -21.79 11.10 8.80
CA LEU A 79 -20.62 10.84 7.94
C LEU A 79 -19.34 11.28 8.64
N LEU A 80 -18.49 10.34 9.02
CA LEU A 80 -17.16 10.61 9.56
C LEU A 80 -16.15 10.72 8.42
N LYS A 81 -15.74 11.95 8.09
CA LYS A 81 -14.68 12.20 7.10
C LYS A 81 -13.34 11.81 7.67
N ALA A 82 -12.59 10.96 6.97
CA ALA A 82 -11.22 10.56 7.26
C ALA A 82 -10.33 11.02 6.10
N GLU A 83 -9.58 12.11 6.30
CA GLU A 83 -8.77 12.75 5.26
C GLU A 83 -7.31 12.87 5.66
N GLY A 84 -6.41 12.51 4.76
CA GLY A 84 -4.97 12.58 4.95
C GLY A 84 -4.26 11.24 4.92
N SER A 85 -2.95 11.24 5.19
CA SER A 85 -2.11 10.05 5.23
C SER A 85 -2.46 9.19 6.45
N ILE A 86 -2.48 7.88 6.28
CA ILE A 86 -2.63 6.92 7.38
C ILE A 86 -1.29 6.85 8.11
N ASP A 87 -1.02 7.85 8.95
CA ASP A 87 0.19 7.92 9.76
C ASP A 87 0.15 6.95 10.94
N LEU A 88 1.31 6.76 11.57
CA LEU A 88 1.40 5.91 12.78
C LEU A 88 0.53 6.51 13.89
N GLY A 89 -0.36 5.70 14.48
CA GLY A 89 -1.32 6.11 15.49
C GLY A 89 -2.65 6.62 14.92
N ALA A 90 -2.86 6.59 13.59
CA ALA A 90 -4.15 6.92 12.99
C ALA A 90 -5.28 6.02 13.50
N ALA A 91 -5.00 4.73 13.70
CA ALA A 91 -5.98 3.78 14.24
C ALA A 91 -6.40 4.10 15.69
N GLU A 92 -5.47 4.56 16.52
CA GLU A 92 -5.76 4.96 17.90
C GLU A 92 -6.68 6.17 17.93
N ARG A 93 -6.34 7.23 17.17
CA ARG A 93 -7.21 8.42 17.04
C ARG A 93 -8.58 8.08 16.47
N PHE A 94 -8.65 7.18 15.49
CA PHE A 94 -9.91 6.68 14.96
C PHE A 94 -10.73 5.97 16.03
N ALA A 95 -10.11 5.11 16.84
CA ALA A 95 -10.76 4.40 17.92
C ALA A 95 -11.31 5.36 18.99
N GLU A 96 -10.58 6.44 19.32
CA GLU A 96 -11.04 7.51 20.21
C GLU A 96 -12.28 8.21 19.65
N GLU A 97 -12.27 8.55 18.36
CA GLU A 97 -13.43 9.15 17.67
C GLU A 97 -14.67 8.22 17.72
N ILE A 98 -14.46 6.94 17.45
CA ILE A 98 -15.55 5.95 17.51
C ILE A 98 -16.04 5.73 18.95
N ALA A 99 -15.14 5.74 19.94
CA ALA A 99 -15.53 5.63 21.35
C ALA A 99 -16.35 6.85 21.82
N ALA A 100 -15.99 8.03 21.36
CA ALA A 100 -16.64 9.28 21.75
C ALA A 100 -17.97 9.52 21.03
N ARG A 101 -18.09 9.15 19.75
CA ARG A 101 -19.19 9.56 18.86
C ARG A 101 -19.73 8.45 17.96
N GLY A 102 -19.26 7.19 18.15
CA GLY A 102 -19.58 6.09 17.24
C GLY A 102 -21.06 5.80 17.08
N GLU A 103 -21.89 6.11 18.08
CA GLU A 103 -23.36 5.96 17.99
C GLU A 103 -23.99 6.87 16.90
N TYR A 104 -23.32 7.96 16.53
CA TYR A 104 -23.77 8.88 15.48
C TYR A 104 -23.14 8.57 14.12
N VAL A 105 -22.08 7.72 14.08
CA VAL A 105 -21.36 7.42 12.84
C VAL A 105 -22.05 6.33 12.05
N GLN A 106 -22.57 6.66 10.88
CA GLN A 106 -23.20 5.71 9.96
C GLN A 106 -22.24 5.24 8.86
N ALA A 107 -21.35 6.13 8.42
CA ALA A 107 -20.37 5.82 7.40
C ALA A 107 -19.05 6.58 7.61
N VAL A 108 -17.94 5.98 7.20
CA VAL A 108 -16.63 6.64 7.09
C VAL A 108 -16.38 7.01 5.65
N SER A 109 -16.19 8.31 5.37
CA SER A 109 -15.81 8.83 4.06
C SER A 109 -14.29 8.95 3.98
N LEU A 110 -13.68 8.22 3.07
CA LEU A 110 -12.23 8.10 2.93
C LEU A 110 -11.68 9.02 1.85
N ASN A 111 -10.61 9.76 2.16
CA ASN A 111 -9.82 10.53 1.21
C ASN A 111 -8.35 10.49 1.63
N SER A 112 -7.60 9.49 1.17
CA SER A 112 -6.27 9.17 1.68
C SER A 112 -5.35 8.59 0.60
N PRO A 113 -4.08 9.00 0.56
CA PRO A 113 -3.06 8.39 -0.30
C PRO A 113 -2.54 7.05 0.25
N GLY A 114 -3.02 6.61 1.42
CA GLY A 114 -2.52 5.43 2.11
C GLY A 114 -1.55 5.76 3.24
N GLY A 115 -0.72 4.79 3.62
CA GLY A 115 0.26 4.90 4.70
C GLY A 115 0.44 3.59 5.48
N SER A 116 0.37 3.64 6.80
CA SER A 116 0.55 2.49 7.69
C SER A 116 -0.47 1.38 7.43
N VAL A 117 0.02 0.22 6.99
CA VAL A 117 -0.81 -0.98 6.79
C VAL A 117 -1.40 -1.46 8.13
N ASN A 118 -0.63 -1.36 9.23
CA ASN A 118 -1.10 -1.81 10.53
C ASN A 118 -2.29 -0.99 11.02
N ASP A 119 -2.21 0.34 10.89
CA ASP A 119 -3.31 1.23 11.25
C ASP A 119 -4.51 1.02 10.34
N ALA A 120 -4.29 0.86 9.02
CA ALA A 120 -5.36 0.58 8.08
C ALA A 120 -6.13 -0.70 8.43
N LEU A 121 -5.43 -1.78 8.73
CA LEU A 121 -6.05 -3.05 9.14
C LEU A 121 -6.82 -2.92 10.47
N ALA A 122 -6.28 -2.18 11.44
CA ALA A 122 -6.95 -1.95 12.73
C ALA A 122 -8.23 -1.12 12.55
N MET A 123 -8.17 -0.03 11.78
CA MET A 123 -9.35 0.78 11.45
C MET A 123 -10.41 -0.04 10.73
N SER A 124 -10.01 -0.83 9.73
CA SER A 124 -10.91 -1.71 8.98
C SER A 124 -11.67 -2.69 9.88
N LYS A 125 -10.96 -3.34 10.81
CA LYS A 125 -11.56 -4.26 11.77
C LYS A 125 -12.57 -3.56 12.66
N LEU A 126 -12.23 -2.40 13.20
CA LEU A 126 -13.12 -1.61 14.05
C LEU A 126 -14.38 -1.17 13.30
N ILE A 127 -14.24 -0.72 12.04
CA ILE A 127 -15.36 -0.38 11.15
C ILE A 127 -16.30 -1.59 11.01
N ARG A 128 -15.76 -2.77 10.72
CA ARG A 128 -16.53 -4.00 10.57
C ARG A 128 -17.22 -4.42 11.87
N GLU A 129 -16.51 -4.38 13.01
CA GLU A 129 -17.04 -4.71 14.34
C GLU A 129 -18.19 -3.80 14.76
N LYS A 130 -18.11 -2.52 14.38
CA LYS A 130 -19.15 -1.52 14.70
C LYS A 130 -20.29 -1.49 13.69
N GLY A 131 -20.23 -2.29 12.62
CA GLY A 131 -21.27 -2.30 11.59
C GLY A 131 -21.35 -1.01 10.77
N ILE A 132 -20.25 -0.24 10.68
CA ILE A 132 -20.18 1.04 10.00
C ILE A 132 -19.97 0.81 8.49
N ASN A 133 -20.55 1.67 7.66
CA ASN A 133 -20.36 1.69 6.21
C ASN A 133 -19.09 2.46 5.84
N THR A 134 -18.58 2.25 4.62
CA THR A 134 -17.49 3.05 4.06
C THR A 134 -17.85 3.64 2.72
N LYS A 135 -17.30 4.83 2.45
CA LYS A 135 -17.58 5.57 1.22
C LYS A 135 -16.31 6.23 0.69
N VAL A 136 -16.15 6.23 -0.63
CA VAL A 136 -15.20 7.08 -1.35
C VAL A 136 -16.02 8.02 -2.22
N ALA A 137 -15.98 9.31 -1.91
CA ALA A 137 -16.75 10.31 -2.63
C ALA A 137 -16.14 10.61 -4.00
N SER A 138 -16.91 11.28 -4.88
CA SER A 138 -16.42 11.75 -6.17
C SER A 138 -15.13 12.57 -6.00
N LYS A 139 -14.11 12.28 -6.81
CA LYS A 139 -12.78 12.88 -6.78
C LYS A 139 -11.99 12.68 -5.48
N ALA A 140 -12.49 11.88 -4.53
CA ALA A 140 -11.71 11.47 -3.38
C ALA A 140 -10.74 10.35 -3.77
N LEU A 141 -9.54 10.41 -3.20
CA LEU A 141 -8.50 9.40 -3.40
C LEU A 141 -8.55 8.36 -2.28
N CYS A 142 -8.55 7.09 -2.64
CA CYS A 142 -8.32 5.99 -1.71
C CYS A 142 -7.26 5.05 -2.29
N ALA A 143 -5.99 5.32 -1.97
CA ALA A 143 -4.85 4.64 -2.58
C ALA A 143 -4.02 3.84 -1.58
N SER A 144 -3.22 2.90 -2.08
CA SER A 144 -2.25 2.10 -1.31
C SER A 144 -2.91 1.26 -0.21
N SER A 145 -2.72 1.59 1.08
CA SER A 145 -3.37 0.92 2.22
C SER A 145 -4.80 1.41 2.51
N CYS A 146 -5.26 2.51 1.88
CA CYS A 146 -6.63 3.02 2.09
C CYS A 146 -7.72 2.03 1.67
N PRO A 147 -7.63 1.28 0.55
CA PRO A 147 -8.59 0.24 0.20
C PRO A 147 -8.77 -0.84 1.27
N LEU A 148 -7.78 -1.06 2.15
CA LEU A 148 -7.92 -1.97 3.29
C LEU A 148 -8.91 -1.43 4.32
N ILE A 149 -8.90 -0.11 4.59
CA ILE A 149 -9.90 0.52 5.46
C ILE A 149 -11.28 0.43 4.82
N PHE A 150 -11.35 0.75 3.52
CA PHE A 150 -12.60 0.71 2.74
C PHE A 150 -13.26 -0.67 2.77
N ALA A 151 -12.46 -1.75 2.67
CA ALA A 151 -12.92 -3.13 2.73
C ALA A 151 -13.64 -3.47 4.06
N GLY A 152 -13.35 -2.75 5.15
CA GLY A 152 -13.99 -2.94 6.46
C GLY A 152 -15.47 -2.61 6.49
N GLY A 153 -15.96 -1.76 5.60
CA GLY A 153 -17.35 -1.35 5.55
C GLY A 153 -18.33 -2.52 5.35
N VAL A 154 -19.48 -2.47 6.04
CA VAL A 154 -20.58 -3.42 5.82
C VAL A 154 -21.20 -3.15 4.46
N ALA A 155 -21.61 -1.91 4.22
CA ALA A 155 -21.87 -1.41 2.86
C ALA A 155 -20.68 -0.55 2.43
N ARG A 156 -20.25 -0.73 1.18
CA ARG A 156 -19.09 -0.07 0.58
C ARG A 156 -19.51 0.61 -0.70
N GLU A 157 -19.41 1.93 -0.72
CA GLU A 157 -19.84 2.77 -1.83
C GLU A 157 -18.67 3.56 -2.40
N ALA A 158 -18.48 3.49 -3.71
CA ALA A 158 -17.61 4.39 -4.46
C ALA A 158 -18.48 5.21 -5.41
N GLU A 159 -18.36 6.54 -5.37
CA GLU A 159 -19.06 7.41 -6.31
C GLU A 159 -18.41 7.37 -7.71
N GLU A 160 -19.06 7.89 -8.74
CA GLU A 160 -18.67 7.75 -10.14
C GLU A 160 -17.21 8.13 -10.41
N ASP A 161 -16.74 9.25 -9.87
CA ASP A 161 -15.35 9.73 -10.03
C ASP A 161 -14.45 9.39 -8.84
N ALA A 162 -14.81 8.40 -8.02
CA ALA A 162 -13.97 7.95 -6.92
C ALA A 162 -12.69 7.30 -7.46
N ILE A 163 -11.54 7.65 -6.85
CA ILE A 163 -10.23 7.18 -7.31
C ILE A 163 -9.71 6.13 -6.33
N LEU A 164 -9.80 4.85 -6.71
CA LEU A 164 -9.25 3.76 -5.93
C LEU A 164 -8.02 3.19 -6.63
N GLY A 165 -6.92 3.03 -5.87
CA GLY A 165 -5.67 2.56 -6.43
C GLY A 165 -4.88 1.68 -5.48
N VAL A 166 -4.19 0.68 -6.03
CA VAL A 166 -3.41 -0.32 -5.27
C VAL A 166 -2.01 -0.47 -5.83
N HIS A 167 -1.09 -0.92 -5.00
CA HIS A 167 0.27 -1.30 -5.34
C HIS A 167 0.89 -2.20 -4.27
N GLN A 168 2.11 -2.69 -4.54
CA GLN A 168 2.88 -3.52 -3.62
C GLN A 168 3.14 -2.80 -2.29
N VAL A 169 3.15 -3.59 -1.20
CA VAL A 169 3.59 -3.10 0.10
C VAL A 169 5.10 -2.92 0.08
N PHE A 170 5.55 -1.79 0.59
CA PHE A 170 6.97 -1.50 0.76
C PHE A 170 7.26 -0.96 2.16
N ASN A 171 8.51 -1.09 2.58
CA ASN A 171 8.96 -0.53 3.86
C ASN A 171 9.43 0.91 3.64
N ALA A 172 8.65 1.87 4.13
CA ALA A 172 9.01 3.29 4.14
C ALA A 172 9.77 3.71 5.41
N GLY A 173 10.07 2.77 6.32
CA GLY A 173 10.80 3.04 7.57
C GLY A 173 12.30 3.24 7.35
N GLN A 174 12.95 3.87 8.35
CA GLN A 174 14.42 4.06 8.36
C GLN A 174 15.20 2.80 8.75
N ASP A 175 14.52 1.75 9.20
CA ASP A 175 15.14 0.48 9.55
C ASP A 175 15.67 -0.20 8.28
N ARG A 176 16.91 -0.69 8.35
CA ARG A 176 17.57 -1.43 7.28
C ARG A 176 17.66 -2.92 7.65
N PRO A 177 16.59 -3.70 7.48
CA PRO A 177 16.63 -5.14 7.71
C PRO A 177 17.58 -5.81 6.71
N SER A 178 18.11 -6.99 7.06
CA SER A 178 18.80 -7.79 6.05
C SER A 178 17.86 -8.15 4.89
N PRO A 179 18.37 -8.49 3.70
CA PRO A 179 17.53 -8.88 2.57
C PRO A 179 16.55 -10.02 2.92
N GLU A 180 16.99 -11.00 3.72
CA GLU A 180 16.16 -12.11 4.16
C GLU A 180 15.06 -11.65 5.10
N GLN A 181 15.37 -10.74 6.04
CA GLN A 181 14.39 -10.15 6.96
C GLN A 181 13.38 -9.28 6.22
N ALA A 182 13.83 -8.48 5.24
CA ALA A 182 12.97 -7.66 4.40
C ALA A 182 11.98 -8.53 3.61
N MET A 183 12.48 -9.59 2.97
CA MET A 183 11.65 -10.54 2.23
C MET A 183 10.66 -11.27 3.14
N SER A 184 11.11 -11.78 4.28
CA SER A 184 10.25 -12.46 5.26
C SER A 184 9.16 -11.50 5.79
N GLY A 185 9.52 -10.25 6.10
CA GLY A 185 8.59 -9.21 6.54
C GLY A 185 7.54 -8.88 5.48
N ALA A 186 7.97 -8.74 4.22
CA ALA A 186 7.06 -8.48 3.10
C ALA A 186 6.06 -9.64 2.90
N GLN A 187 6.55 -10.90 2.91
CA GLN A 187 5.68 -12.08 2.80
C GLN A 187 4.69 -12.19 3.95
N SER A 188 5.14 -11.93 5.19
CA SER A 188 4.27 -11.94 6.37
C SER A 188 3.18 -10.86 6.28
N THR A 189 3.53 -9.65 5.86
CA THR A 189 2.58 -8.56 5.67
C THR A 189 1.59 -8.88 4.55
N THR A 190 2.08 -9.41 3.43
CA THR A 190 1.27 -9.91 2.31
C THR A 190 0.24 -10.94 2.76
N ALA A 191 0.65 -11.93 3.55
CA ALA A 191 -0.26 -12.96 4.07
C ALA A 191 -1.33 -12.37 5.01
N ARG A 192 -0.98 -11.38 5.83
CA ARG A 192 -1.93 -10.69 6.71
C ARG A 192 -2.98 -9.91 5.92
N ILE A 193 -2.55 -9.20 4.88
CA ILE A 193 -3.45 -8.44 4.01
C ILE A 193 -4.38 -9.39 3.25
N ALA A 194 -3.84 -10.45 2.64
CA ALA A 194 -4.64 -11.43 1.91
C ALA A 194 -5.73 -12.04 2.79
N ARG A 195 -5.37 -12.48 4.01
CA ARG A 195 -6.32 -13.02 4.99
C ARG A 195 -7.38 -12.00 5.39
N HIS A 196 -6.97 -10.76 5.62
CA HIS A 196 -7.91 -9.69 5.96
C HIS A 196 -8.91 -9.42 4.84
N LEU A 197 -8.46 -9.34 3.59
CA LEU A 197 -9.35 -9.14 2.44
C LEU A 197 -10.32 -10.31 2.26
N GLU A 198 -9.86 -11.54 2.47
CA GLU A 198 -10.70 -12.74 2.48
C GLU A 198 -11.78 -12.67 3.58
N GLU A 199 -11.40 -12.30 4.82
CA GLU A 199 -12.33 -12.07 5.94
C GLU A 199 -13.38 -10.99 5.62
N MET A 200 -13.01 -9.97 4.84
CA MET A 200 -13.93 -8.89 4.39
C MET A 200 -14.76 -9.29 3.17
N GLY A 201 -14.53 -10.47 2.61
CA GLY A 201 -15.26 -10.99 1.44
C GLY A 201 -14.83 -10.36 0.13
N ILE A 202 -13.61 -9.81 0.06
CA ILE A 202 -13.04 -9.21 -1.15
C ILE A 202 -12.43 -10.31 -2.04
N GLY A 203 -12.67 -10.21 -3.35
CA GLY A 203 -12.09 -11.12 -4.33
C GLY A 203 -10.57 -10.97 -4.48
N ASN A 204 -9.88 -12.08 -4.76
CA ASN A 204 -8.42 -12.13 -4.85
C ASN A 204 -7.84 -11.23 -5.94
N GLY A 205 -8.60 -10.88 -6.98
CA GLY A 205 -8.14 -10.03 -8.09
C GLY A 205 -7.60 -8.69 -7.60
N LEU A 206 -8.23 -8.07 -6.62
CA LEU A 206 -7.74 -6.83 -6.01
C LEU A 206 -6.31 -6.97 -5.52
N TRP A 207 -6.02 -8.06 -4.81
CA TRP A 207 -4.72 -8.29 -4.21
C TRP A 207 -3.67 -8.72 -5.25
N ILE A 208 -4.08 -9.45 -6.28
CA ILE A 208 -3.21 -9.79 -7.41
C ILE A 208 -2.74 -8.51 -8.12
N ASN A 209 -3.66 -7.60 -8.48
CA ASN A 209 -3.31 -6.33 -9.09
C ASN A 209 -2.36 -5.50 -8.21
N ALA A 210 -2.55 -5.53 -6.87
CA ALA A 210 -1.63 -4.87 -5.95
C ALA A 210 -0.23 -5.50 -5.98
N LEU A 211 -0.13 -6.84 -5.98
CA LEU A 211 1.15 -7.55 -5.99
C LEU A 211 1.92 -7.40 -7.31
N GLU A 212 1.22 -7.21 -8.43
CA GLU A 212 1.83 -7.01 -9.75
C GLU A 212 2.26 -5.55 -9.99
N THR A 213 1.76 -4.61 -9.17
CA THR A 213 2.04 -3.18 -9.36
C THR A 213 3.18 -2.72 -8.47
N PRO A 214 4.33 -2.30 -9.03
CA PRO A 214 5.46 -1.80 -8.27
C PRO A 214 5.10 -0.62 -7.35
N PRO A 215 5.86 -0.40 -6.25
CA PRO A 215 5.50 0.62 -5.25
C PRO A 215 5.67 2.07 -5.72
N ASP A 216 6.31 2.31 -6.87
CA ASP A 216 6.51 3.63 -7.48
C ASP A 216 5.31 4.12 -8.32
N ARG A 217 4.28 3.29 -8.46
CA ARG A 217 3.07 3.60 -9.24
C ARG A 217 1.83 3.00 -8.59
N LEU A 218 0.65 3.36 -9.11
CA LEU A 218 -0.63 2.83 -8.69
C LEU A 218 -1.33 2.16 -9.87
N TYR A 219 -1.96 1.02 -9.60
CA TYR A 219 -2.99 0.46 -10.46
C TYR A 219 -4.33 1.03 -10.02
N TYR A 220 -4.99 1.77 -10.90
CA TYR A 220 -6.29 2.37 -10.65
C TYR A 220 -7.39 1.39 -11.06
N LEU A 221 -8.28 1.09 -10.12
CA LEU A 221 -9.39 0.16 -10.33
C LEU A 221 -10.49 0.81 -11.16
N THR A 222 -10.99 0.07 -12.14
CA THR A 222 -12.21 0.47 -12.85
C THR A 222 -13.47 0.14 -12.04
N PRO A 223 -14.62 0.77 -12.33
CA PRO A 223 -15.89 0.43 -11.70
C PRO A 223 -16.26 -1.06 -11.84
N GLU A 224 -15.96 -1.66 -13.00
CA GLU A 224 -16.19 -3.06 -13.29
C GLU A 224 -15.36 -3.97 -12.40
N GLU A 225 -14.06 -3.67 -12.24
CA GLU A 225 -13.16 -4.42 -11.36
C GLU A 225 -13.55 -4.28 -9.89
N MET A 226 -13.95 -3.07 -9.46
CA MET A 226 -14.45 -2.87 -8.09
C MET A 226 -15.67 -3.74 -7.79
N ALA A 227 -16.55 -3.93 -8.77
CA ALA A 227 -17.71 -4.80 -8.65
C ALA A 227 -17.30 -6.28 -8.72
N GLU A 228 -16.46 -6.67 -9.68
CA GLU A 228 -15.97 -8.04 -9.87
C GLU A 228 -15.25 -8.55 -8.62
N PHE A 229 -14.37 -7.73 -8.05
CA PHE A 229 -13.63 -8.08 -6.85
C PHE A 229 -14.47 -7.93 -5.57
N LYS A 230 -15.75 -7.58 -5.69
CA LYS A 230 -16.64 -7.32 -4.54
C LYS A 230 -16.09 -6.26 -3.59
N LEU A 231 -15.27 -5.34 -4.09
CA LEU A 231 -14.73 -4.25 -3.31
C LEU A 231 -15.84 -3.25 -2.97
N VAL A 232 -16.78 -2.99 -3.88
CA VAL A 232 -18.03 -2.27 -3.64
C VAL A 232 -19.17 -3.25 -3.42
N THR A 233 -20.10 -2.89 -2.55
CA THR A 233 -21.35 -3.66 -2.31
C THR A 233 -22.55 -3.07 -3.04
N THR A 234 -22.47 -1.77 -3.37
CA THR A 234 -23.45 -1.06 -4.20
C THR A 234 -22.79 -0.77 -5.54
N PRO A 235 -23.39 -1.15 -6.66
CA PRO A 235 -22.84 -0.84 -7.97
C PRO A 235 -22.58 0.67 -8.09
N VAL A 236 -21.43 1.04 -8.66
CA VAL A 236 -21.14 2.42 -9.04
C VAL A 236 -22.22 2.84 -10.04
N ALA A 237 -22.90 3.93 -9.78
CA ALA A 237 -23.90 4.47 -10.71
C ALA A 237 -23.16 4.94 -11.97
N THR A 238 -23.09 4.10 -12.99
CA THR A 238 -22.60 4.52 -14.30
C THR A 238 -23.62 5.49 -14.89
N ALA A 239 -23.17 6.67 -15.27
CA ALA A 239 -23.99 7.59 -16.04
C ALA A 239 -24.54 6.84 -17.25
N LYS A 240 -25.87 6.73 -17.32
CA LYS A 240 -26.56 6.18 -18.50
C LYS A 240 -26.04 6.95 -19.70
N GLN A 241 -25.35 6.25 -20.63
CA GLN A 241 -25.11 6.81 -21.95
C GLN A 241 -26.47 7.23 -22.48
N ALA A 242 -26.66 8.55 -22.57
CA ALA A 242 -27.81 9.12 -23.27
C ALA A 242 -27.59 8.84 -24.77
N ASP A 243 -28.39 7.94 -25.30
CA ASP A 243 -28.56 7.75 -26.74
C ASP A 243 -29.03 9.04 -27.41
#